data_7bed19f37d69f83a240c1f26eddeb403
#
_entry.id   7bed19f37d69f83a240c1f26eddeb403
#
_cell.length_a   1.000
_cell.length_b   1.000
_cell.length_c   1.000
_cell.angle_alpha   90.00
_cell.angle_beta   90.00
_cell.angle_gamma   90.00
#
_symmetry.space_group_name_H-M   'P 1'
#
loop_
_entity.id
_entity.type
_entity.pdbx_description
1 polymer ?
#
loop_
_entity_poly.entity_id
_entity_poly.type
_entity_poly.pdbx_seq_one_letter_code
_entity_poly.pdbx_strand_id
1 'polypeptide(L)'
;MKELSQNTFKDTSKGTALILFEALWCPHCHAMRPILEEAEKEYPIAVYRVNVENEEALSARFSVRSVPTLVLLEGGREIARAFGFMRNLDQLLSEAGIQKSRLHV
;
A
#
# COMPACT_ATOMS: atom_id res chain seq x y z
N MET A 1 6.18 -3.20 -7.42
CA MET A 1 6.11 -2.65 -6.06
C MET A 1 7.47 -2.09 -5.69
N LYS A 2 7.51 -0.81 -5.38
CA LYS A 2 8.77 -0.10 -5.09
C LYS A 2 8.92 0.16 -3.60
N GLU A 3 10.18 0.20 -3.14
CA GLU A 3 10.44 0.64 -1.78
C GLU A 3 10.23 2.15 -1.68
N LEU A 4 9.61 2.57 -0.58
CA LEU A 4 9.36 3.97 -0.30
C LEU A 4 10.18 4.38 0.92
N SER A 5 10.82 5.53 0.82
CA SER A 5 11.58 6.10 1.92
C SER A 5 11.05 7.49 2.25
N GLN A 6 11.54 8.05 3.34
CA GLN A 6 11.22 9.43 3.69
C GLN A 6 11.58 10.37 2.53
N ASN A 7 12.68 10.10 1.84
CA ASN A 7 13.15 10.97 0.76
C ASN A 7 12.30 10.88 -0.50
N THR A 8 11.65 9.73 -0.74
CA THR A 8 10.85 9.53 -1.95
C THR A 8 9.35 9.60 -1.69
N PHE A 9 8.96 9.90 -0.46
CA PHE A 9 7.54 9.92 -0.09
C PHE A 9 6.72 10.86 -0.97
N LYS A 10 7.31 11.95 -1.45
CA LYS A 10 6.63 12.91 -2.32
C LYS A 10 6.08 12.25 -3.59
N ASP A 11 6.66 11.13 -4.01
CA ASP A 11 6.21 10.43 -5.22
C ASP A 11 4.79 9.91 -5.08
N THR A 12 4.30 9.74 -3.84
CA THR A 12 2.94 9.26 -3.60
C THR A 12 1.87 10.32 -3.82
N SER A 13 2.26 11.58 -4.03
CA SER A 13 1.30 12.66 -4.19
C SER A 13 0.63 12.66 -5.56
N LYS A 14 1.10 11.86 -6.49
CA LYS A 14 0.55 11.79 -7.84
C LYS A 14 -0.37 10.59 -7.98
N GLY A 15 -1.67 10.84 -8.14
CA GLY A 15 -2.64 9.78 -8.34
C GLY A 15 -2.89 8.96 -7.09
N THR A 16 -3.19 7.69 -7.30
CA THR A 16 -3.55 6.77 -6.22
C THR A 16 -2.35 5.87 -5.87
N ALA A 17 -2.02 5.80 -4.59
CA ALA A 17 -0.91 5.01 -4.10
C ALA A 17 -1.37 4.10 -2.97
N LEU A 18 -0.88 2.87 -2.97
CA LEU A 18 -1.13 1.91 -1.91
C LEU A 18 0.20 1.56 -1.26
N ILE A 19 0.29 1.73 0.05
CA ILE A 19 1.52 1.50 0.78
C ILE A 19 1.36 0.32 1.72
N LEU A 20 2.26 -0.66 1.59
CA LEU A 20 2.37 -1.76 2.54
C LEU A 20 3.45 -1.42 3.55
N PHE A 21 3.04 -1.28 4.81
CA PHE A 21 3.97 -1.18 5.92
C PHE A 21 4.24 -2.59 6.41
N GLU A 22 5.50 -3.00 6.37
CA GLU A 22 5.88 -4.40 6.59
C GLU A 22 7.15 -4.52 7.42
N ALA A 23 7.45 -5.75 7.83
CA ALA A 23 8.72 -6.11 8.43
C ALA A 23 9.20 -7.40 7.78
N LEU A 24 10.52 -7.58 7.72
CA LEU A 24 11.09 -8.75 7.05
C LEU A 24 10.76 -10.07 7.75
N TRP A 25 10.55 -10.02 9.06
CA TRP A 25 10.24 -11.22 9.85
C TRP A 25 8.75 -11.60 9.83
N CYS A 26 7.92 -10.85 9.16
CA CYS A 26 6.47 -10.99 9.22
C CYS A 26 5.94 -11.90 8.11
N PRO A 27 5.44 -13.11 8.43
CA PRO A 27 4.93 -14.01 7.38
C PRO A 27 3.72 -13.45 6.64
N HIS A 28 2.81 -12.78 7.36
CA HIS A 28 1.63 -12.17 6.74
C HIS A 28 2.02 -11.07 5.77
N CYS A 29 3.09 -10.34 6.06
CA CYS A 29 3.59 -9.32 5.15
C CYS A 29 4.06 -9.96 3.85
N HIS A 30 4.80 -11.05 3.94
CA HIS A 30 5.27 -11.76 2.76
C HIS A 30 4.10 -12.30 1.93
N ALA A 31 3.06 -12.79 2.60
CA ALA A 31 1.87 -13.30 1.92
C ALA A 31 1.09 -12.20 1.19
N MET A 32 1.21 -10.95 1.65
CA MET A 32 0.55 -9.82 0.99
C MET A 32 1.22 -9.39 -0.31
N ARG A 33 2.51 -9.66 -0.46
CA ARG A 33 3.25 -9.16 -1.62
C ARG A 33 2.69 -9.60 -2.97
N PRO A 34 2.43 -10.89 -3.21
CA PRO A 34 1.87 -11.28 -4.50
C PRO A 34 0.48 -10.70 -4.75
N ILE A 35 -0.32 -10.52 -3.70
CA ILE A 35 -1.63 -9.90 -3.83
C ILE A 35 -1.49 -8.45 -4.30
N LEU A 36 -0.54 -7.72 -3.73
CA LEU A 36 -0.30 -6.32 -4.08
C LEU A 36 0.31 -6.19 -5.47
N GLU A 37 1.20 -7.09 -5.85
CA GLU A 37 1.79 -7.07 -7.18
C GLU A 37 0.74 -7.32 -8.25
N GLU A 38 -0.22 -8.20 -7.97
CA GLU A 38 -1.33 -8.43 -8.88
C GLU A 38 -2.22 -7.19 -8.98
N ALA A 39 -2.50 -6.55 -7.86
CA ALA A 39 -3.31 -5.33 -7.84
C ALA A 39 -2.63 -4.22 -8.65
N GLU A 40 -1.32 -4.13 -8.59
CA GLU A 40 -0.58 -3.12 -9.35
C GLU A 40 -0.78 -3.27 -10.85
N LYS A 41 -0.99 -4.50 -11.29
CA LYS A 41 -1.25 -4.78 -12.72
C LYS A 41 -2.69 -4.51 -13.10
N GLU A 42 -3.63 -4.73 -12.18
CA GLU A 42 -5.06 -4.67 -12.49
C GLU A 42 -5.70 -3.33 -12.23
N TYR A 43 -5.11 -2.52 -11.35
CA TYR A 43 -5.68 -1.23 -10.95
C TYR A 43 -4.75 -0.09 -11.33
N PRO A 44 -5.30 1.11 -11.58
CA PRO A 44 -4.49 2.28 -11.90
C PRO A 44 -3.89 2.89 -10.61
N ILE A 45 -3.07 2.11 -9.92
CA ILE A 45 -2.45 2.50 -8.65
C ILE A 45 -0.96 2.23 -8.69
N ALA A 46 -0.22 3.02 -7.92
CA ALA A 46 1.18 2.75 -7.66
C ALA A 46 1.27 2.05 -6.31
N VAL A 47 2.02 0.96 -6.23
CA VAL A 47 2.15 0.19 -5.00
C VAL A 47 3.56 0.34 -4.45
N TYR A 48 3.64 0.66 -3.18
CA TYR A 48 4.90 0.87 -2.47
C TYR A 48 4.97 0.00 -1.23
N ARG A 49 6.19 -0.26 -0.77
CA ARG A 49 6.41 -0.94 0.50
C ARG A 49 7.33 -0.12 1.37
N VAL A 50 7.09 -0.15 2.67
CA VAL A 50 7.90 0.51 3.68
C VAL A 50 8.30 -0.52 4.72
N ASN A 51 9.60 -0.69 4.94
CA ASN A 51 10.08 -1.51 6.04
C ASN A 51 10.07 -0.65 7.29
N VAL A 52 9.17 -0.97 8.23
CA VAL A 52 8.97 -0.14 9.42
C VAL A 52 10.21 -0.05 10.29
N GLU A 53 11.10 -1.03 10.19
CA GLU A 53 12.33 -1.03 10.99
C GLU A 53 13.38 -0.07 10.44
N ASN A 54 13.30 0.25 9.15
CA ASN A 54 14.24 1.17 8.51
C ASN A 54 13.67 2.58 8.33
N GLU A 55 12.35 2.71 8.32
CA GLU A 55 11.68 3.98 8.01
C GLU A 55 10.80 4.40 9.18
N GLU A 56 11.42 4.68 10.31
CA GLU A 56 10.69 5.03 11.52
C GLU A 56 9.88 6.32 11.36
N ALA A 57 10.42 7.30 10.63
CA ALA A 57 9.73 8.57 10.42
C ALA A 57 8.44 8.39 9.64
N LEU A 58 8.46 7.58 8.58
CA LEU A 58 7.24 7.30 7.81
C LEU A 58 6.24 6.52 8.63
N SER A 59 6.70 5.53 9.38
CA SER A 59 5.82 4.71 10.22
C SER A 59 5.13 5.56 11.28
N ALA A 60 5.86 6.49 11.89
CA ALA A 60 5.31 7.41 12.87
C ALA A 60 4.32 8.38 12.24
N ARG A 61 4.65 8.88 11.04
CA ARG A 61 3.77 9.81 10.31
C ARG A 61 2.38 9.22 10.09
N PHE A 62 2.31 7.93 9.81
CA PHE A 62 1.04 7.24 9.59
C PHE A 62 0.54 6.50 10.81
N SER A 63 1.21 6.66 11.95
CA SER A 63 0.84 6.02 13.21
C SER A 63 0.71 4.51 13.07
N VAL A 64 1.63 3.90 12.34
CA VAL A 64 1.63 2.44 12.13
C VAL A 64 2.11 1.75 13.40
N ARG A 65 1.30 0.85 13.94
CA ARG A 65 1.60 0.15 15.19
C ARG A 65 1.70 -1.36 15.03
N SER A 66 1.31 -1.86 13.88
CA SER A 66 1.36 -3.29 13.63
C SER A 66 1.66 -3.52 12.16
N VAL A 67 2.12 -4.72 11.83
CA VAL A 67 2.38 -5.11 10.46
C VAL A 67 1.65 -6.40 10.17
N PRO A 68 1.15 -6.57 8.95
CA PRO A 68 1.10 -5.60 7.88
C PRO A 68 0.01 -4.54 8.11
N THR A 69 0.26 -3.34 7.63
CA THR A 69 -0.75 -2.29 7.57
C THR A 69 -0.75 -1.75 6.14
N LEU A 70 -1.93 -1.63 5.56
CA LEU A 70 -2.09 -1.04 4.23
C LEU A 70 -2.69 0.35 4.37
N VAL A 71 -2.09 1.31 3.67
CA VAL A 71 -2.59 2.68 3.64
C VAL A 71 -2.81 3.07 2.19
N LEU A 72 -4.02 3.50 1.88
CA LEU A 72 -4.38 3.94 0.54
C LEU A 72 -4.40 5.46 0.50
N LEU A 73 -3.64 6.04 -0.42
CA LEU A 73 -3.53 7.49 -0.58
C LEU A 73 -4.09 7.90 -1.92
N GLU A 74 -4.72 9.06 -1.96
CA GLU A 74 -5.11 9.69 -3.20
C GLU A 74 -4.65 11.14 -3.16
N GLY A 75 -3.80 11.52 -4.11
CA GLY A 75 -3.21 12.84 -4.11
C GLY A 75 -2.40 13.14 -2.85
N GLY A 76 -1.81 12.11 -2.25
CA GLY A 76 -1.04 12.24 -1.03
C GLY A 76 -1.84 12.20 0.26
N ARG A 77 -3.18 12.04 0.18
CA ARG A 77 -4.04 12.02 1.36
C ARG A 77 -4.52 10.60 1.64
N GLU A 78 -4.49 10.21 2.89
CA GLU A 78 -5.00 8.89 3.28
C GLU A 78 -6.52 8.85 3.14
N ILE A 79 -7.01 7.89 2.34
CA ILE A 79 -8.46 7.72 2.14
C ILE A 79 -8.98 6.41 2.69
N ALA A 80 -8.09 5.43 2.95
CA ALA A 80 -8.50 4.16 3.52
C ALA A 80 -7.30 3.48 4.17
N ARG A 81 -7.59 2.55 5.09
CA ARG A 81 -6.55 1.83 5.81
C ARG A 81 -7.06 0.44 6.17
N ALA A 82 -6.19 -0.55 6.14
CA ALA A 82 -6.52 -1.90 6.55
C ALA A 82 -5.38 -2.48 7.37
N PHE A 83 -5.72 -3.37 8.29
CA PHE A 83 -4.76 -3.97 9.21
C PHE A 83 -4.74 -5.49 9.04
N GLY A 84 -3.56 -6.06 9.19
CA GLY A 84 -3.38 -7.49 9.13
C GLY A 84 -3.47 -8.03 7.70
N PHE A 85 -3.45 -9.36 7.59
CA PHE A 85 -3.53 -10.00 6.29
C PHE A 85 -4.90 -9.73 5.64
N MET A 86 -4.89 -9.20 4.42
CA MET A 86 -6.11 -8.91 3.69
C MET A 86 -6.09 -9.68 2.37
N ARG A 87 -6.92 -10.72 2.31
CA ARG A 87 -7.05 -11.52 1.10
C ARG A 87 -7.85 -10.80 0.03
N ASN A 88 -8.88 -10.06 0.45
CA ASN A 88 -9.82 -9.44 -0.47
C ASN A 88 -9.52 -7.96 -0.65
N LEU A 89 -8.39 -7.67 -1.28
CA LEU A 89 -7.98 -6.31 -1.57
C LEU A 89 -8.94 -5.61 -2.52
N ASP A 90 -9.58 -6.38 -3.41
CA ASP A 90 -10.55 -5.83 -4.35
C ASP A 90 -11.67 -5.09 -3.64
N GLN A 91 -12.12 -5.60 -2.49
CA GLN A 91 -13.19 -4.95 -1.74
C GLN A 91 -12.74 -3.60 -1.20
N LEU A 92 -11.52 -3.53 -0.66
CA LEU A 92 -10.99 -2.27 -0.15
C LEU A 92 -10.92 -1.21 -1.25
N LEU A 93 -10.39 -1.61 -2.41
CA LEU A 93 -10.24 -0.68 -3.52
C LEU A 93 -11.59 -0.25 -4.08
N SER A 94 -12.54 -1.19 -4.18
CA SER A 94 -13.88 -0.89 -4.66
C SER A 94 -14.60 0.10 -3.74
N GLU A 95 -14.50 -0.11 -2.43
CA GLU A 95 -15.13 0.79 -1.45
C GLU A 95 -14.52 2.18 -1.49
N ALA A 96 -13.25 2.28 -1.87
CA ALA A 96 -12.58 3.57 -2.02
C ALA A 96 -12.85 4.22 -3.38
N GLY A 97 -13.62 3.58 -4.25
CA GLY A 97 -13.95 4.12 -5.56
C GLY A 97 -12.90 3.84 -6.63
N ILE A 98 -11.98 2.92 -6.36
CA ILE A 98 -10.92 2.59 -7.32
C ILE A 98 -11.39 1.39 -8.14
N GLN A 99 -11.41 1.55 -9.46
CA GLN A 99 -11.86 0.50 -10.37
C GLN A 99 -10.69 -0.09 -11.14
N LYS A 100 -10.85 -1.34 -11.58
CA LYS A 100 -9.83 -2.00 -12.38
C LYS A 100 -9.62 -1.27 -13.70
N SER A 101 -8.39 -1.34 -14.18
CA SER A 101 -8.04 -0.79 -15.46
C SER A 101 -8.76 -1.57 -16.58
N ARG A 102 -9.13 -0.87 -17.66
CA ARG A 102 -9.83 -1.48 -18.79
C ARG A 102 -8.94 -1.69 -20.01
N LEU A 103 -7.65 -1.57 -19.84
CA LEU A 103 -6.74 -1.62 -20.97
C LEU A 103 -6.72 -2.95 -21.68
N HIS A 104 -7.07 -4.00 -20.99
CA HIS A 104 -7.02 -5.36 -21.51
C HIS A 104 -8.30 -5.82 -22.16
N VAL A 105 -9.28 -5.01 -22.21
CA VAL A 105 -10.57 -5.37 -22.79
C VAL A 105 -10.52 -5.44 -24.30
#